data_2e39dac560ee5af93e4f4eb99d7b618f
#
_entry.id   2e39dac560ee5af93e4f4eb99d7b618f
#
_cell.length_a   1.000
_cell.length_b   1.000
_cell.length_c   1.000
_cell.angle_alpha   90.00
_cell.angle_beta   90.00
_cell.angle_gamma   90.00
#
_symmetry.space_group_name_H-M   'P 1'
#
loop_
_entity.id
_entity.type
_entity.pdbx_description
1 polymer ?
#
loop_
_entity_poly.entity_id
_entity_poly.type
_entity_poly.pdbx_seq_one_letter_code
_entity_poly.pdbx_strand_id
1 'polypeptide(L)'
;MLPCGQKNRANISGAEEKDMKRRIVLALCISVGIGLALMMPEVRVHSSDKEQRFPLLKVEQLNDQQRPFADEILKVSSIGISGPYNMMLRSPVMGQRMFAMLDYLRFNPSVPKRLNEFAILIQARLWTSQVEWTAHYPLAVKAGLPQAVADDLKVGKRPASMQADEEAVYDLCMDLANDHVVSDATFKKARMVFSDQQIVDVITVSGVYITLAMLSNTAEDQTPGGKTPPLQPLPAR
;
A
#
# COMPACT_ATOMS: atom_id res chain seq x y z
N MET A 1 -12.23 -96.97 27.61
CA MET A 1 -11.98 -95.84 28.54
C MET A 1 -11.41 -94.68 27.76
N LEU A 2 -12.05 -93.59 27.87
CA LEU A 2 -11.70 -92.24 27.52
C LEU A 2 -11.72 -91.80 26.02
N PRO A 3 -12.29 -90.66 25.77
CA PRO A 3 -12.58 -90.13 24.45
C PRO A 3 -11.49 -89.14 23.97
N CYS A 4 -11.33 -89.04 22.67
CA CYS A 4 -10.45 -88.07 22.09
C CYS A 4 -11.23 -86.88 21.50
N GLY A 5 -10.76 -85.76 21.81
CA GLY A 5 -11.39 -84.51 21.59
C GLY A 5 -11.40 -83.96 20.18
N GLN A 6 -12.51 -83.31 19.90
CA GLN A 6 -12.66 -82.34 18.81
C GLN A 6 -11.86 -81.09 19.14
N LYS A 7 -11.04 -80.64 18.25
CA LYS A 7 -10.43 -79.30 18.32
C LYS A 7 -10.40 -78.55 16.98
N ASN A 8 -11.07 -77.44 16.96
CA ASN A 8 -10.77 -76.21 16.25
C ASN A 8 -10.54 -76.30 14.71
N ARG A 9 -11.62 -76.19 13.96
CA ARG A 9 -11.61 -75.70 12.58
C ARG A 9 -12.27 -74.33 12.37
N ALA A 10 -12.66 -73.62 13.40
CA ALA A 10 -13.55 -72.45 13.27
C ALA A 10 -12.85 -71.08 13.30
N ASN A 11 -11.50 -71.02 13.48
CA ASN A 11 -10.88 -69.73 13.78
C ASN A 11 -9.90 -69.19 12.67
N ILE A 12 -9.73 -69.94 11.59
CA ILE A 12 -8.81 -69.51 10.49
C ILE A 12 -9.59 -68.70 9.42
N SER A 13 -10.85 -68.98 9.19
CA SER A 13 -11.69 -68.33 8.16
C SER A 13 -12.01 -66.86 8.45
N GLY A 14 -12.10 -66.47 9.71
CA GLY A 14 -12.45 -65.08 10.05
C GLY A 14 -11.29 -64.08 9.94
N ALA A 15 -10.07 -64.56 10.04
CA ALA A 15 -8.88 -63.71 9.92
C ALA A 15 -8.53 -63.39 8.45
N GLU A 16 -8.64 -64.41 7.59
CA GLU A 16 -8.39 -64.23 6.16
C GLU A 16 -9.47 -63.37 5.46
N GLU A 17 -10.73 -63.53 5.85
CA GLU A 17 -11.82 -62.68 5.33
C GLU A 17 -11.67 -61.21 5.73
N LYS A 18 -11.22 -60.94 6.95
CA LYS A 18 -10.92 -59.55 7.38
C LYS A 18 -9.72 -58.94 6.67
N ASP A 19 -8.68 -59.72 6.41
CA ASP A 19 -7.49 -59.25 5.71
C ASP A 19 -7.79 -58.99 4.22
N MET A 20 -8.57 -59.86 3.58
CA MET A 20 -9.02 -59.67 2.21
C MET A 20 -9.92 -58.42 2.05
N LYS A 21 -10.86 -58.19 2.97
CA LYS A 21 -11.70 -56.97 2.96
C LYS A 21 -10.86 -55.72 3.20
N ARG A 22 -9.84 -55.76 4.04
CA ARG A 22 -8.90 -54.67 4.29
C ARG A 22 -8.03 -54.32 3.08
N ARG A 23 -7.60 -55.33 2.34
CA ARG A 23 -6.82 -55.15 1.09
C ARG A 23 -7.67 -54.57 -0.04
N ILE A 24 -8.94 -54.95 -0.15
CA ILE A 24 -9.88 -54.42 -1.15
C ILE A 24 -10.21 -52.93 -0.83
N VAL A 25 -10.42 -52.56 0.43
CA VAL A 25 -10.66 -51.17 0.84
C VAL A 25 -9.43 -50.32 0.60
N LEU A 26 -8.23 -50.82 0.87
CA LEU A 26 -6.98 -50.10 0.60
C LEU A 26 -6.73 -49.88 -0.88
N ALA A 27 -7.04 -50.87 -1.72
CA ALA A 27 -6.89 -50.77 -3.17
C ALA A 27 -7.91 -49.80 -3.79
N LEU A 28 -9.15 -49.71 -3.26
CA LEU A 28 -10.14 -48.74 -3.70
C LEU A 28 -9.78 -47.30 -3.28
N CYS A 29 -9.20 -47.10 -2.09
CA CYS A 29 -8.77 -45.79 -1.65
C CYS A 29 -7.59 -45.21 -2.47
N ILE A 30 -6.69 -46.11 -2.93
CA ILE A 30 -5.55 -45.67 -3.76
C ILE A 30 -6.00 -45.29 -5.18
N SER A 31 -6.96 -46.03 -5.76
CA SER A 31 -7.47 -45.75 -7.11
C SER A 31 -8.35 -44.49 -7.17
N VAL A 32 -9.08 -44.14 -6.11
CA VAL A 32 -9.87 -42.91 -6.03
C VAL A 32 -8.97 -41.69 -5.76
N GLY A 33 -7.89 -41.85 -4.97
CA GLY A 33 -6.92 -40.78 -4.70
C GLY A 33 -6.11 -40.34 -5.93
N ILE A 34 -5.77 -41.27 -6.81
CA ILE A 34 -4.99 -40.96 -8.04
C ILE A 34 -5.88 -40.30 -9.12
N GLY A 35 -7.14 -40.70 -9.20
CA GLY A 35 -8.10 -40.11 -10.15
C GLY A 35 -8.51 -38.67 -9.81
N LEU A 36 -8.51 -38.28 -8.52
CA LEU A 36 -8.88 -36.91 -8.10
C LEU A 36 -7.71 -35.91 -8.20
N ALA A 37 -6.47 -36.40 -8.17
CA ALA A 37 -5.28 -35.54 -8.33
C ALA A 37 -5.07 -35.06 -9.77
N LEU A 38 -5.69 -35.71 -10.76
CA LEU A 38 -5.56 -35.33 -12.17
C LEU A 38 -6.63 -34.36 -12.67
N MET A 39 -7.61 -33.97 -11.83
CA MET A 39 -8.68 -33.05 -12.17
C MET A 39 -8.66 -31.75 -11.36
N MET A 40 -7.57 -31.41 -10.69
CA MET A 40 -7.43 -30.04 -10.20
C MET A 40 -7.16 -29.14 -11.42
N PRO A 41 -8.02 -28.18 -11.74
CA PRO A 41 -7.67 -27.19 -12.75
C PRO A 41 -6.39 -26.53 -12.27
N GLU A 42 -5.35 -26.54 -13.09
CA GLU A 42 -4.22 -25.64 -12.89
C GLU A 42 -4.81 -24.25 -12.71
N VAL A 43 -4.78 -23.73 -11.51
CA VAL A 43 -4.97 -22.31 -11.28
C VAL A 43 -3.78 -21.65 -11.97
N ARG A 44 -3.93 -21.40 -13.27
CA ARG A 44 -3.06 -20.45 -13.96
C ARG A 44 -3.23 -19.14 -13.23
N VAL A 45 -2.32 -18.87 -12.33
CA VAL A 45 -2.07 -17.51 -11.89
C VAL A 45 -1.75 -16.75 -13.18
N HIS A 46 -2.76 -16.07 -13.73
CA HIS A 46 -2.54 -15.04 -14.71
C HIS A 46 -1.75 -13.95 -13.95
N SER A 47 -0.46 -14.08 -13.92
CA SER A 47 0.43 -12.95 -13.90
C SER A 47 -0.02 -12.17 -15.13
N SER A 48 -0.69 -11.04 -14.94
CA SER A 48 -0.99 -10.17 -16.05
C SER A 48 0.37 -9.77 -16.60
N ASP A 49 0.74 -10.25 -17.79
CA ASP A 49 1.91 -9.82 -18.57
C ASP A 49 1.72 -8.37 -19.05
N LYS A 50 1.14 -7.52 -18.20
CA LYS A 50 1.02 -6.09 -18.49
C LYS A 50 2.40 -5.50 -18.42
N GLU A 51 2.90 -5.08 -19.56
CA GLU A 51 4.18 -4.36 -19.65
C GLU A 51 4.17 -3.17 -18.69
N GLN A 52 5.17 -3.11 -17.82
CA GLN A 52 5.31 -2.02 -16.87
C GLN A 52 5.56 -0.71 -17.62
N ARG A 53 4.71 0.31 -17.43
CA ARG A 53 4.79 1.60 -18.14
C ARG A 53 6.13 2.28 -17.97
N PHE A 54 6.70 2.17 -16.77
CA PHE A 54 8.02 2.71 -16.43
C PHE A 54 8.83 1.64 -15.70
N PRO A 55 9.58 0.79 -16.45
CA PRO A 55 10.46 -0.20 -15.84
C PRO A 55 11.42 0.45 -14.85
N LEU A 56 11.63 -0.18 -13.69
CA LEU A 56 12.49 0.34 -12.63
C LEU A 56 13.91 0.57 -13.16
N LEU A 57 14.37 1.83 -13.11
CA LEU A 57 15.77 2.17 -13.36
C LEU A 57 16.62 1.62 -12.22
N LYS A 58 17.66 0.89 -12.57
CA LYS A 58 18.69 0.42 -11.63
C LYS A 58 19.87 1.38 -11.64
N VAL A 59 20.59 1.46 -10.53
CA VAL A 59 21.72 2.38 -10.37
C VAL A 59 22.76 2.19 -11.48
N GLU A 60 22.99 0.94 -11.90
CA GLU A 60 23.96 0.59 -12.95
C GLU A 60 23.54 1.06 -14.34
N GLN A 61 22.25 1.33 -14.55
CA GLN A 61 21.64 1.73 -15.81
C GLN A 61 21.52 3.25 -15.96
N LEU A 62 21.85 4.01 -14.91
CA LEU A 62 21.73 5.47 -14.93
C LEU A 62 22.76 6.10 -15.85
N ASN A 63 22.32 7.09 -16.63
CA ASN A 63 23.19 7.91 -17.46
C ASN A 63 23.87 9.03 -16.64
N ASP A 64 24.79 9.74 -17.26
CA ASP A 64 25.60 10.78 -16.61
C ASP A 64 24.76 11.96 -16.07
N GLN A 65 23.57 12.24 -16.65
CA GLN A 65 22.68 13.28 -16.14
C GLN A 65 21.88 12.83 -14.93
N GLN A 66 21.60 11.52 -14.81
CA GLN A 66 20.82 10.95 -13.71
C GLN A 66 21.66 10.64 -12.46
N ARG A 67 22.95 10.29 -12.65
CA ARG A 67 23.85 9.87 -11.56
C ARG A 67 23.98 10.91 -10.45
N PRO A 68 24.24 12.21 -10.70
CA PRO A 68 24.38 13.18 -9.61
C PRO A 68 23.11 13.26 -8.73
N PHE A 69 21.94 13.22 -9.35
CA PHE A 69 20.67 13.25 -8.62
C PHE A 69 20.43 11.94 -7.85
N ALA A 70 20.73 10.79 -8.43
CA ALA A 70 20.64 9.52 -7.73
C ALA A 70 21.54 9.47 -6.49
N ASP A 71 22.76 10.01 -6.58
CA ASP A 71 23.69 10.09 -5.46
C ASP A 71 23.14 10.96 -4.30
N GLU A 72 22.42 12.04 -4.61
CA GLU A 72 21.74 12.86 -3.60
C GLU A 72 20.61 12.06 -2.92
N ILE A 73 19.78 11.35 -3.69
CA ILE A 73 18.71 10.50 -3.15
C ILE A 73 19.29 9.42 -2.23
N LEU A 74 20.35 8.73 -2.67
CA LEU A 74 20.93 7.61 -1.93
C LEU A 74 21.54 8.01 -0.57
N LYS A 75 21.87 9.29 -0.36
CA LYS A 75 22.36 9.79 0.94
C LYS A 75 21.27 9.80 2.02
N VAL A 76 20.00 9.93 1.63
CA VAL A 76 18.90 10.18 2.58
C VAL A 76 17.74 9.18 2.48
N SER A 77 17.63 8.46 1.38
CA SER A 77 16.53 7.53 1.12
C SER A 77 16.79 6.15 1.67
N SER A 78 15.90 5.66 2.55
CA SER A 78 15.90 4.28 3.03
C SER A 78 15.40 3.24 2.01
N ILE A 79 14.78 3.71 0.92
CA ILE A 79 14.27 2.86 -0.18
C ILE A 79 15.12 2.94 -1.45
N GLY A 80 16.30 3.55 -1.35
CA GLY A 80 17.15 3.81 -2.49
C GLY A 80 16.47 4.72 -3.52
N ILE A 81 16.66 4.43 -4.81
CA ILE A 81 16.05 5.18 -5.91
C ILE A 81 14.66 4.65 -6.32
N SER A 82 13.98 3.90 -5.45
CA SER A 82 12.66 3.30 -5.73
C SER A 82 11.51 4.31 -5.51
N GLY A 83 10.29 3.90 -5.87
CA GLY A 83 9.09 4.72 -5.71
C GLY A 83 9.15 6.02 -6.52
N PRO A 84 8.65 7.14 -5.99
CA PRO A 84 8.57 8.40 -6.72
C PRO A 84 9.93 8.92 -7.18
N TYR A 85 11.02 8.56 -6.49
CA TYR A 85 12.38 8.92 -6.91
C TYR A 85 12.73 8.34 -8.28
N ASN A 86 12.31 7.13 -8.57
CA ASN A 86 12.56 6.48 -9.84
C ASN A 86 11.87 7.21 -11.00
N MET A 87 10.70 7.76 -10.77
CA MET A 87 10.01 8.61 -11.72
C MET A 87 10.73 9.95 -11.91
N MET A 88 11.17 10.58 -10.82
CA MET A 88 11.89 11.85 -10.87
C MET A 88 13.23 11.74 -11.60
N LEU A 89 13.92 10.61 -11.53
CA LEU A 89 15.17 10.34 -12.26
C LEU A 89 15.02 10.36 -13.78
N ARG A 90 13.80 10.24 -14.33
CA ARG A 90 13.53 10.34 -15.77
C ARG A 90 13.56 11.78 -16.28
N SER A 91 13.46 12.73 -15.36
CA SER A 91 13.66 14.16 -15.63
C SER A 91 14.59 14.73 -14.55
N PRO A 92 15.90 14.43 -14.61
CA PRO A 92 16.81 14.64 -13.49
C PRO A 92 16.92 16.10 -13.05
N VAL A 93 16.88 17.07 -13.99
CA VAL A 93 16.92 18.50 -13.67
C VAL A 93 15.66 18.93 -12.89
N MET A 94 14.47 18.52 -13.33
CA MET A 94 13.22 18.77 -12.61
C MET A 94 13.21 18.02 -11.29
N GLY A 95 13.60 16.74 -11.32
CA GLY A 95 13.65 15.87 -10.15
C GLY A 95 14.51 16.44 -9.03
N GLN A 96 15.69 16.92 -9.33
CA GLN A 96 16.60 17.52 -8.35
C GLN A 96 16.00 18.77 -7.70
N ARG A 97 15.33 19.64 -8.47
CA ARG A 97 14.67 20.83 -7.93
C ARG A 97 13.49 20.47 -7.05
N MET A 98 12.68 19.51 -7.47
CA MET A 98 11.57 19.00 -6.65
C MET A 98 12.09 18.33 -5.38
N PHE A 99 13.19 17.59 -5.46
CA PHE A 99 13.81 16.94 -4.32
C PHE A 99 14.29 17.94 -3.26
N ALA A 100 14.89 19.05 -3.69
CA ALA A 100 15.27 20.13 -2.76
C ALA A 100 14.06 20.76 -2.05
N MET A 101 12.94 20.93 -2.75
CA MET A 101 11.68 21.38 -2.14
C MET A 101 11.11 20.35 -1.18
N LEU A 102 11.15 19.06 -1.54
CA LEU A 102 10.72 17.96 -0.67
C LEU A 102 11.57 17.86 0.60
N ASP A 103 12.87 18.11 0.51
CA ASP A 103 13.77 18.11 1.67
C ASP A 103 13.31 19.15 2.70
N TYR A 104 13.03 20.40 2.27
CA TYR A 104 12.47 21.41 3.14
C TYR A 104 11.11 20.98 3.73
N LEU A 105 10.14 20.65 2.88
CA LEU A 105 8.77 20.34 3.30
C LEU A 105 8.65 19.10 4.21
N ARG A 106 9.56 18.14 4.09
CA ARG A 106 9.52 16.92 4.92
C ARG A 106 10.28 17.06 6.24
N PHE A 107 11.37 17.79 6.25
CA PHE A 107 12.30 17.82 7.40
C PHE A 107 12.34 19.15 8.14
N ASN A 108 12.02 20.25 7.47
CA ASN A 108 12.14 21.59 8.03
C ASN A 108 10.91 22.50 7.76
N PRO A 109 9.66 21.97 7.63
CA PRO A 109 8.50 22.81 7.37
C PRO A 109 8.20 23.73 8.56
N SER A 110 7.54 24.87 8.30
CA SER A 110 7.09 25.79 9.34
C SER A 110 5.90 25.26 10.15
N VAL A 111 5.16 24.27 9.61
CA VAL A 111 4.04 23.63 10.30
C VAL A 111 4.48 22.42 11.14
N PRO A 112 3.78 22.10 12.25
CA PRO A 112 4.03 20.88 13.01
C PRO A 112 3.98 19.65 12.11
N LYS A 113 4.89 18.68 12.34
CA LYS A 113 4.99 17.46 11.52
C LYS A 113 3.67 16.72 11.39
N ARG A 114 2.86 16.67 12.45
CA ARG A 114 1.52 16.07 12.45
C ARG A 114 0.63 16.65 11.34
N LEU A 115 0.61 17.97 11.21
CA LEU A 115 -0.22 18.67 10.22
C LEU A 115 0.34 18.53 8.80
N ASN A 116 1.67 18.53 8.67
CA ASN A 116 2.34 18.28 7.41
C ASN A 116 1.99 16.89 6.86
N GLU A 117 2.13 15.85 7.70
CA GLU A 117 1.76 14.49 7.33
C GLU A 117 0.24 14.37 7.06
N PHE A 118 -0.60 15.11 7.78
CA PHE A 118 -2.05 15.12 7.54
C PHE A 118 -2.39 15.70 6.17
N ALA A 119 -1.79 16.82 5.78
CA ALA A 119 -1.95 17.39 4.44
C ALA A 119 -1.54 16.39 3.35
N ILE A 120 -0.44 15.65 3.55
CA ILE A 120 0.00 14.58 2.66
C ILE A 120 -1.05 13.47 2.55
N LEU A 121 -1.59 13.00 3.68
CA LEU A 121 -2.62 11.95 3.69
C LEU A 121 -3.92 12.39 3.00
N ILE A 122 -4.31 13.67 3.12
CA ILE A 122 -5.47 14.20 2.41
C ILE A 122 -5.26 14.06 0.90
N GLN A 123 -4.10 14.47 0.39
CA GLN A 123 -3.80 14.34 -1.04
C GLN A 123 -3.67 12.87 -1.48
N ALA A 124 -2.99 12.04 -0.68
CA ALA A 124 -2.92 10.60 -0.94
C ALA A 124 -4.31 9.96 -1.06
N ARG A 125 -5.26 10.38 -0.21
CA ARG A 125 -6.64 9.88 -0.25
C ARG A 125 -7.38 10.39 -1.50
N LEU A 126 -7.32 11.68 -1.80
CA LEU A 126 -8.01 12.29 -2.94
C LEU A 126 -7.56 11.68 -4.27
N TRP A 127 -6.28 11.40 -4.41
CA TRP A 127 -5.68 10.78 -5.59
C TRP A 127 -5.65 9.25 -5.53
N THR A 128 -6.15 8.64 -4.46
CA THR A 128 -6.08 7.19 -4.21
C THR A 128 -4.65 6.65 -4.41
N SER A 129 -3.65 7.43 -3.97
CA SER A 129 -2.23 7.05 -4.08
C SER A 129 -1.87 6.04 -3.00
N GLN A 130 -1.76 4.78 -3.40
CA GLN A 130 -1.42 3.67 -2.50
C GLN A 130 -0.02 3.82 -1.91
N VAL A 131 0.91 4.31 -2.71
CA VAL A 131 2.32 4.51 -2.33
C VAL A 131 2.42 5.55 -1.23
N GLU A 132 1.84 6.74 -1.45
CA GLU A 132 1.89 7.84 -0.50
C GLU A 132 1.14 7.50 0.79
N TRP A 133 -0.04 6.88 0.68
CA TRP A 133 -0.78 6.44 1.86
C TRP A 133 0.01 5.46 2.71
N THR A 134 0.58 4.43 2.07
CA THR A 134 1.35 3.39 2.78
C THR A 134 2.57 3.96 3.48
N ALA A 135 3.25 4.92 2.85
CA ALA A 135 4.43 5.56 3.41
C ALA A 135 4.09 6.53 4.55
N HIS A 136 3.04 7.33 4.40
CA HIS A 136 2.78 8.48 5.27
C HIS A 136 1.78 8.21 6.40
N TYR A 137 0.89 7.22 6.28
CA TYR A 137 -0.04 6.86 7.37
C TYR A 137 0.68 6.56 8.70
N PRO A 138 1.69 5.67 8.75
CA PRO A 138 2.41 5.41 10.00
C PRO A 138 3.19 6.63 10.50
N LEU A 139 3.67 7.50 9.61
CA LEU A 139 4.39 8.72 9.98
C LEU A 139 3.45 9.75 10.61
N ALA A 140 2.25 9.92 10.07
CA ALA A 140 1.22 10.81 10.60
C ALA A 140 0.78 10.40 12.01
N VAL A 141 0.47 9.11 12.22
CA VAL A 141 0.10 8.58 13.53
C VAL A 141 1.26 8.73 14.53
N LYS A 142 2.49 8.41 14.12
CA LYS A 142 3.69 8.61 14.94
C LYS A 142 3.94 10.07 15.30
N ALA A 143 3.59 11.00 14.40
CA ALA A 143 3.68 12.45 14.63
C ALA A 143 2.56 12.99 15.52
N GLY A 144 1.60 12.17 15.94
CA GLY A 144 0.53 12.52 16.85
C GLY A 144 -0.81 12.84 16.18
N LEU A 145 -1.00 12.53 14.89
CA LEU A 145 -2.32 12.57 14.28
C LEU A 145 -3.21 11.49 14.93
N PRO A 146 -4.39 11.82 15.48
CA PRO A 146 -5.28 10.83 16.03
C PRO A 146 -5.63 9.77 14.99
N GLN A 147 -5.50 8.49 15.37
CA GLN A 147 -5.77 7.40 14.45
C GLN A 147 -7.19 7.46 13.86
N ALA A 148 -8.19 7.85 14.68
CA ALA A 148 -9.56 8.02 14.23
C ALA A 148 -9.69 9.05 13.09
N VAL A 149 -8.90 10.13 13.11
CA VAL A 149 -8.85 11.14 12.03
C VAL A 149 -8.31 10.52 10.75
N ALA A 150 -7.23 9.76 10.83
CA ALA A 150 -6.65 9.08 9.67
C ALA A 150 -7.58 7.98 9.13
N ASP A 151 -8.28 7.25 10.00
CA ASP A 151 -9.18 6.16 9.60
C ASP A 151 -10.47 6.68 8.94
N ASP A 152 -11.04 7.78 9.42
CA ASP A 152 -12.16 8.46 8.74
C ASP A 152 -11.73 8.95 7.35
N LEU A 153 -10.56 9.58 7.26
CA LEU A 153 -10.00 10.03 5.99
C LEU A 153 -9.79 8.87 5.03
N LYS A 154 -9.29 7.72 5.50
CA LYS A 154 -9.05 6.51 4.72
C LYS A 154 -10.28 6.06 3.93
N VAL A 155 -11.45 6.16 4.54
CA VAL A 155 -12.72 5.77 3.90
C VAL A 155 -13.40 6.93 3.17
N GLY A 156 -12.73 8.06 3.01
CA GLY A 156 -13.23 9.24 2.27
C GLY A 156 -14.23 10.08 3.04
N LYS A 157 -14.30 9.93 4.35
CA LYS A 157 -15.15 10.77 5.22
C LYS A 157 -14.39 12.00 5.70
N ARG A 158 -15.14 13.10 5.94
CA ARG A 158 -14.61 14.19 6.74
C ARG A 158 -14.37 13.67 8.16
N PRO A 159 -13.14 13.77 8.70
CA PRO A 159 -12.89 13.31 10.06
C PRO A 159 -13.71 14.10 11.09
N ALA A 160 -14.31 13.38 12.05
CA ALA A 160 -15.20 13.97 13.03
C ALA A 160 -14.48 14.59 14.24
N SER A 161 -13.26 14.11 14.56
CA SER A 161 -12.55 14.45 15.81
C SER A 161 -11.30 15.30 15.57
N MET A 162 -11.31 16.15 14.54
CA MET A 162 -10.19 17.03 14.24
C MET A 162 -10.03 18.14 15.28
N GLN A 163 -8.79 18.47 15.61
CA GLN A 163 -8.44 19.69 16.34
C GLN A 163 -8.61 20.92 15.41
N ALA A 164 -8.66 22.13 15.98
CA ALA A 164 -8.88 23.36 15.20
C ALA A 164 -7.84 23.58 14.09
N ASP A 165 -6.57 23.21 14.32
CA ASP A 165 -5.50 23.30 13.35
C ASP A 165 -5.58 22.20 12.27
N GLU A 166 -6.04 20.98 12.64
CA GLU A 166 -6.34 19.91 11.68
C GLU A 166 -7.53 20.28 10.79
N GLU A 167 -8.59 20.86 11.36
CA GLU A 167 -9.73 21.37 10.57
C GLU A 167 -9.28 22.43 9.56
N ALA A 168 -8.41 23.35 9.97
CA ALA A 168 -7.91 24.38 9.07
C ALA A 168 -7.10 23.79 7.90
N VAL A 169 -6.23 22.81 8.15
CA VAL A 169 -5.51 22.06 7.09
C VAL A 169 -6.47 21.32 6.17
N TYR A 170 -7.44 20.62 6.76
CA TYR A 170 -8.42 19.85 5.99
C TYR A 170 -9.24 20.76 5.07
N ASP A 171 -9.79 21.84 5.62
CA ASP A 171 -10.64 22.77 4.87
C ASP A 171 -9.85 23.47 3.75
N LEU A 172 -8.61 23.91 3.98
CA LEU A 172 -7.73 24.46 2.94
C LEU A 172 -7.52 23.47 1.80
N CYS A 173 -7.19 22.21 2.12
CA CYS A 173 -6.95 21.19 1.12
C CYS A 173 -8.23 20.86 0.34
N MET A 174 -9.38 20.80 1.01
CA MET A 174 -10.65 20.43 0.38
C MET A 174 -11.24 21.55 -0.47
N ASP A 175 -11.16 22.80 -0.05
CA ASP A 175 -11.56 23.95 -0.88
C ASP A 175 -10.76 23.97 -2.19
N LEU A 176 -9.43 23.83 -2.10
CA LEU A 176 -8.57 23.78 -3.28
C LEU A 176 -8.83 22.56 -4.18
N ALA A 177 -9.15 21.41 -3.60
CA ALA A 177 -9.42 20.21 -4.37
C ALA A 177 -10.78 20.19 -5.06
N ASN A 178 -11.79 20.82 -4.45
CA ASN A 178 -13.16 20.81 -4.95
C ASN A 178 -13.48 22.04 -5.82
N ASP A 179 -13.09 23.21 -5.32
CA ASP A 179 -13.53 24.50 -5.87
C ASP A 179 -12.39 25.25 -6.59
N HIS A 180 -11.14 24.77 -6.42
CA HIS A 180 -9.92 25.38 -6.97
C HIS A 180 -9.63 26.79 -6.44
N VAL A 181 -10.31 27.18 -5.37
CA VAL A 181 -10.17 28.46 -4.68
C VAL A 181 -10.45 28.23 -3.19
N VAL A 182 -9.77 28.99 -2.33
CA VAL A 182 -10.03 28.99 -0.89
C VAL A 182 -11.10 30.02 -0.59
N SER A 183 -12.18 29.63 0.09
CA SER A 183 -13.24 30.54 0.53
C SER A 183 -12.73 31.50 1.59
N ASP A 184 -13.34 32.71 1.67
CA ASP A 184 -13.01 33.69 2.71
C ASP A 184 -13.20 33.13 4.13
N ALA A 185 -14.20 32.25 4.32
CA ALA A 185 -14.45 31.59 5.60
C ALA A 185 -13.31 30.63 5.99
N THR A 186 -12.88 29.80 5.06
CA THR A 186 -11.74 28.89 5.25
C THR A 186 -10.45 29.65 5.48
N PHE A 187 -10.18 30.69 4.66
CA PHE A 187 -8.99 31.50 4.82
C PHE A 187 -8.97 32.20 6.19
N LYS A 188 -10.09 32.80 6.63
CA LYS A 188 -10.22 33.43 7.95
C LYS A 188 -9.95 32.39 9.08
N LYS A 189 -10.49 31.17 8.97
CA LYS A 189 -10.24 30.12 9.94
C LYS A 189 -8.74 29.74 9.98
N ALA A 190 -8.11 29.57 8.82
CA ALA A 190 -6.69 29.26 8.74
C ALA A 190 -5.82 30.37 9.38
N ARG A 191 -6.15 31.64 9.15
CA ARG A 191 -5.44 32.77 9.75
C ARG A 191 -5.54 32.86 11.26
N MET A 192 -6.51 32.22 11.88
CA MET A 192 -6.63 32.15 13.34
C MET A 192 -5.59 31.25 13.99
N VAL A 193 -5.07 30.26 13.24
CA VAL A 193 -4.18 29.22 13.75
C VAL A 193 -2.82 29.16 13.06
N PHE A 194 -2.68 29.79 11.87
CA PHE A 194 -1.46 29.74 11.06
C PHE A 194 -0.95 31.15 10.68
N SER A 195 0.37 31.25 10.61
CA SER A 195 1.05 32.37 9.95
C SER A 195 0.94 32.25 8.41
N ASP A 196 1.29 33.32 7.69
CA ASP A 196 1.34 33.31 6.22
C ASP A 196 2.27 32.22 5.69
N GLN A 197 3.45 32.08 6.29
CA GLN A 197 4.40 31.03 5.92
C GLN A 197 3.80 29.63 6.09
N GLN A 198 3.12 29.38 7.20
CA GLN A 198 2.51 28.07 7.46
C GLN A 198 1.40 27.74 6.45
N ILE A 199 0.57 28.74 6.09
CA ILE A 199 -0.45 28.55 5.05
C ILE A 199 0.21 28.20 3.71
N VAL A 200 1.27 28.93 3.32
CA VAL A 200 2.01 28.69 2.08
C VAL A 200 2.64 27.28 2.10
N ASP A 201 3.23 26.86 3.22
CA ASP A 201 3.82 25.54 3.35
C ASP A 201 2.77 24.43 3.24
N VAL A 202 1.58 24.58 3.85
CA VAL A 202 0.47 23.61 3.73
C VAL A 202 0.01 23.48 2.28
N ILE A 203 -0.16 24.59 1.57
CA ILE A 203 -0.55 24.58 0.16
C ILE A 203 0.56 23.95 -0.69
N THR A 204 1.82 24.28 -0.41
CA THR A 204 2.95 23.79 -1.19
C THR A 204 3.16 22.30 -1.00
N VAL A 205 3.11 21.77 0.24
CA VAL A 205 3.21 20.33 0.48
C VAL A 205 2.06 19.58 -0.20
N SER A 206 0.84 20.12 -0.16
CA SER A 206 -0.30 19.54 -0.87
C SER A 206 -0.03 19.45 -2.37
N GLY A 207 0.40 20.53 -3.02
CA GLY A 207 0.69 20.55 -4.47
C GLY A 207 1.80 19.59 -4.88
N VAL A 208 2.87 19.50 -4.10
CA VAL A 208 3.97 18.56 -4.38
C VAL A 208 3.48 17.12 -4.26
N TYR A 209 2.70 16.78 -3.24
CA TYR A 209 2.20 15.41 -3.08
C TYR A 209 1.10 15.04 -4.08
N ILE A 210 0.35 16.00 -4.61
CA ILE A 210 -0.48 15.79 -5.80
C ILE A 210 0.41 15.36 -6.99
N THR A 211 1.51 16.05 -7.23
CA THR A 211 2.44 15.71 -8.32
C THR A 211 3.04 14.32 -8.14
N LEU A 212 3.46 13.97 -6.92
CA LEU A 212 3.99 12.63 -6.63
C LEU A 212 2.92 11.55 -6.81
N ALA A 213 1.69 11.80 -6.38
CA ALA A 213 0.57 10.89 -6.59
C ALA A 213 0.28 10.68 -8.10
N MET A 214 0.30 11.76 -8.90
CA MET A 214 0.15 11.66 -10.36
C MET A 214 1.27 10.82 -10.99
N LEU A 215 2.52 11.03 -10.60
CA LEU A 215 3.66 10.24 -11.10
C LEU A 215 3.52 8.76 -10.74
N SER A 216 3.24 8.45 -9.47
CA SER A 216 3.08 7.07 -8.99
C SER A 216 1.88 6.38 -9.65
N ASN A 217 0.73 7.06 -9.76
CA ASN A 217 -0.45 6.51 -10.40
C ASN A 217 -0.24 6.31 -11.92
N THR A 218 0.53 7.20 -12.57
CA THR A 218 0.89 7.04 -14.00
C THR A 218 1.81 5.85 -14.20
N ALA A 219 2.76 5.64 -13.31
CA ALA A 219 3.65 4.48 -13.32
C ALA A 219 2.93 3.17 -12.97
N GLU A 220 1.70 3.25 -12.43
CA GLU A 220 0.99 2.11 -11.83
C GLU A 220 1.81 1.46 -10.72
N ASP A 221 2.52 2.29 -9.94
CA ASP A 221 3.31 1.83 -8.82
C ASP A 221 2.42 1.09 -7.83
N GLN A 222 2.77 -0.14 -7.57
CA GLN A 222 2.07 -1.02 -6.64
C GLN A 222 2.45 -0.67 -5.20
N THR A 223 1.56 -1.02 -4.28
CA THR A 223 1.88 -0.96 -2.85
C THR A 223 3.19 -1.69 -2.57
N PRO A 224 4.16 -1.08 -1.87
CA PRO A 224 5.45 -1.71 -1.59
C PRO A 224 5.29 -3.11 -0.98
N GLY A 225 6.00 -4.09 -1.54
CA GLY A 225 5.98 -5.48 -1.09
C GLY A 225 4.77 -6.29 -1.54
N GLY A 226 4.01 -5.87 -2.56
CA GLY A 226 2.88 -6.62 -3.12
C GLY A 226 1.71 -6.80 -2.16
N LYS A 227 1.61 -5.97 -1.12
CA LYS A 227 0.52 -6.01 -0.14
C LYS A 227 -0.80 -5.55 -0.77
N THR A 228 -1.92 -5.98 -0.18
CA THR A 228 -3.24 -5.49 -0.56
C THR A 228 -3.28 -3.96 -0.48
N PRO A 229 -3.74 -3.26 -1.54
CA PRO A 229 -3.86 -1.82 -1.53
C PRO A 229 -4.69 -1.33 -0.34
N PRO A 230 -4.19 -0.40 0.49
CA PRO A 230 -4.88 0.05 1.69
C PRO A 230 -6.09 0.94 1.39
N LEU A 231 -6.11 1.62 0.25
CA LEU A 231 -7.18 2.51 -0.16
C LEU A 231 -8.09 1.85 -1.18
N GLN A 232 -9.40 1.90 -0.93
CA GLN A 232 -10.42 1.59 -1.93
C GLN A 232 -10.66 2.83 -2.81
N PRO A 233 -11.06 2.66 -4.09
CA PRO A 233 -11.46 3.79 -4.92
C PRO A 233 -12.53 4.63 -4.23
N LEU A 234 -12.46 5.95 -4.38
CA LEU A 234 -13.56 6.82 -3.97
C LEU A 234 -14.75 6.61 -4.92
N PRO A 235 -15.99 6.76 -4.44
CA PRO A 235 -17.14 6.84 -5.34
C PRO A 235 -16.93 7.90 -6.41
N ALA A 236 -17.45 7.65 -7.60
CA ALA A 236 -17.47 8.67 -8.66
C ALA A 236 -18.23 9.90 -8.14
N ARG A 237 -17.67 11.08 -8.37
CA ARG A 237 -18.28 12.37 -8.04
C ARG A 237 -19.31 12.76 -9.09
#